data_870c10666bfd487aa497e6d02c7c62f7
#
_entry.id   870c10666bfd487aa497e6d02c7c62f7
#
_cell.length_a   1.000
_cell.length_b   1.000
_cell.length_c   1.000
_cell.angle_alpha   90.00
_cell.angle_beta   90.00
_cell.angle_gamma   90.00
#
_symmetry.space_group_name_H-M   'P 1'
#
loop_
_entity.id
_entity.type
_entity.pdbx_description
1 polymer ?
#
loop_
_entity_poly.entity_id
_entity_poly.type
_entity_poly.pdbx_seq_one_letter_code
_entity_poly.pdbx_strand_id
1 'polypeptide(L)'
;MFHRAIDLSFREGTILKLTFADGKVKSFDMSCLFEKYPQLEALRDRKLFLSGKLTGGYGVIWNDELDIEAETVYLEGLTVGEATVPVSIRVGAEIAAARNNVGITQKALAEKTGIDQSDLSKIERGITNPTIGTLERIADALGMQLNITFED
;
A
#
# COMPACT_ATOMS: atom_id res chain seq x y z
N MET A 1 1.54 -0.94 -11.96
CA MET A 1 0.48 -0.52 -11.03
C MET A 1 0.94 -0.87 -9.64
N PHE A 2 0.67 -0.05 -8.68
CA PHE A 2 1.13 -0.22 -7.32
C PHE A 2 -0.04 -0.58 -6.40
N HIS A 3 0.09 -1.66 -5.62
CA HIS A 3 -0.91 -2.09 -4.65
C HIS A 3 -0.45 -1.77 -3.23
N ARG A 4 -1.25 -1.00 -2.51
CA ARG A 4 -0.89 -0.53 -1.17
C ARG A 4 -1.34 -1.52 -0.11
N ALA A 5 -0.42 -1.97 0.72
CA ALA A 5 -0.72 -2.76 1.90
C ALA A 5 -1.16 -1.84 3.05
N ILE A 6 -2.18 -2.26 3.79
CA ILE A 6 -2.74 -1.49 4.92
C ILE A 6 -2.63 -2.21 6.25
N ASP A 7 -2.33 -3.51 6.24
CA ASP A 7 -2.14 -4.29 7.46
C ASP A 7 -1.14 -5.41 7.23
N LEU A 8 -0.38 -5.73 8.27
CA LEU A 8 0.62 -6.79 8.28
C LEU A 8 0.40 -7.68 9.49
N SER A 9 0.39 -8.98 9.26
CA SER A 9 0.45 -9.97 10.33
C SER A 9 1.42 -11.09 9.97
N PHE A 10 1.91 -11.78 10.98
CA PHE A 10 2.87 -12.89 10.80
C PHE A 10 2.21 -14.20 11.18
N ARG A 11 2.52 -15.24 10.42
CA ARG A 11 2.08 -16.62 10.64
C ARG A 11 3.27 -17.45 11.12
N GLU A 12 3.09 -18.76 11.15
CA GLU A 12 4.15 -19.68 11.53
C GLU A 12 5.31 -19.65 10.53
N GLY A 13 6.50 -20.00 10.99
CA GLY A 13 7.71 -20.03 10.15
C GLY A 13 8.08 -18.65 9.64
N THR A 14 8.20 -18.52 8.34
CA THR A 14 8.55 -17.28 7.64
C THR A 14 7.41 -16.78 6.75
N ILE A 15 6.18 -17.11 7.13
CA ILE A 15 4.97 -16.69 6.40
C ILE A 15 4.45 -15.38 6.97
N LEU A 16 4.28 -14.38 6.10
CA LEU A 16 3.59 -13.14 6.43
C LEU A 16 2.27 -13.03 5.68
N LYS A 17 1.40 -12.18 6.18
CA LYS A 17 0.10 -11.91 5.57
C LYS A 17 -0.08 -10.40 5.46
N LEU A 18 -0.37 -9.94 4.24
CA LEU A 18 -0.70 -8.54 3.97
C LEU A 18 -2.15 -8.40 3.56
N THR A 19 -2.82 -7.40 4.13
CA THR A 19 -4.12 -6.94 3.65
C THR A 19 -3.88 -5.70 2.80
N PHE A 20 -4.48 -5.68 1.62
CA PHE A 20 -4.32 -4.58 0.67
C PHE A 20 -5.53 -3.65 0.66
N ALA A 21 -5.33 -2.43 0.19
CA ALA A 21 -6.38 -1.41 0.16
C ALA A 21 -7.58 -1.79 -0.72
N ASP A 22 -7.41 -2.70 -1.67
CA ASP A 22 -8.49 -3.25 -2.51
C ASP A 22 -9.29 -4.36 -1.79
N GLY A 23 -8.91 -4.71 -0.57
CA GLY A 23 -9.53 -5.74 0.25
C GLY A 23 -8.90 -7.12 0.14
N LYS A 24 -8.02 -7.35 -0.82
CA LYS A 24 -7.37 -8.67 -0.95
C LYS A 24 -6.41 -8.92 0.19
N VAL A 25 -6.45 -10.15 0.70
CA VAL A 25 -5.54 -10.63 1.74
C VAL A 25 -4.62 -11.66 1.13
N LYS A 26 -3.32 -11.39 1.19
CA LYS A 26 -2.28 -12.22 0.57
C LYS A 26 -1.39 -12.85 1.63
N SER A 27 -1.10 -14.14 1.47
CA SER A 27 -0.13 -14.88 2.27
C SER A 27 1.13 -15.12 1.43
N PHE A 28 2.29 -14.90 2.00
CA PHE A 28 3.57 -15.06 1.32
C PHE A 28 4.61 -15.69 2.24
N ASP A 29 5.26 -16.76 1.77
CA ASP A 29 6.34 -17.42 2.51
C ASP A 29 7.68 -16.86 2.06
N MET A 30 8.36 -16.13 2.94
CA MET A 30 9.66 -15.53 2.64
C MET A 30 10.73 -16.57 2.30
N SER A 31 10.55 -17.82 2.73
CA SER A 31 11.53 -18.87 2.47
C SER A 31 11.75 -19.16 0.98
N CYS A 32 10.76 -18.87 0.14
CA CYS A 32 10.89 -19.03 -1.31
C CYS A 32 11.94 -18.10 -1.93
N LEU A 33 12.34 -17.05 -1.24
CA LEU A 33 13.33 -16.08 -1.70
C LEU A 33 14.74 -16.35 -1.16
N PHE A 34 14.92 -17.30 -0.24
CA PHE A 34 16.21 -17.49 0.44
C PHE A 34 17.31 -17.99 -0.48
N GLU A 35 16.98 -18.78 -1.47
CA GLU A 35 17.96 -19.26 -2.47
C GLU A 35 18.49 -18.10 -3.31
N LYS A 36 17.59 -17.21 -3.76
CA LYS A 36 17.94 -16.08 -4.59
C LYS A 36 18.59 -14.94 -3.79
N TYR A 37 18.15 -14.77 -2.56
CA TYR A 37 18.60 -13.70 -1.64
C TYR A 37 19.01 -14.31 -0.29
N PRO A 38 20.23 -14.88 -0.19
CA PRO A 38 20.65 -15.62 1.01
C PRO A 38 20.60 -14.80 2.30
N GLN A 39 20.76 -13.47 2.25
CA GLN A 39 20.67 -12.61 3.43
C GLN A 39 19.29 -12.70 4.12
N LEU A 40 18.24 -13.05 3.36
CA LEU A 40 16.89 -13.19 3.91
C LEU A 40 16.74 -14.40 4.83
N GLU A 41 17.68 -15.37 4.81
CA GLU A 41 17.65 -16.48 5.74
C GLU A 41 17.72 -16.05 7.21
N ALA A 42 18.22 -14.85 7.50
CA ALA A 42 18.19 -14.28 8.84
C ALA A 42 16.76 -14.20 9.40
N LEU A 43 15.74 -14.13 8.53
CA LEU A 43 14.32 -14.11 8.93
C LEU A 43 13.83 -15.45 9.54
N ARG A 44 14.64 -16.50 9.52
CA ARG A 44 14.36 -17.72 10.28
C ARG A 44 14.40 -17.48 11.80
N ASP A 45 15.13 -16.44 12.22
CA ASP A 45 15.05 -15.97 13.60
C ASP A 45 13.67 -15.36 13.85
N ARG A 46 12.88 -16.04 14.69
CA ARG A 46 11.49 -15.66 14.96
C ARG A 46 11.35 -14.26 15.53
N LYS A 47 12.24 -13.86 16.41
CA LYS A 47 12.22 -12.53 17.02
C LYS A 47 12.47 -11.44 15.97
N LEU A 48 13.45 -11.66 15.10
CA LEU A 48 13.73 -10.75 14.00
C LEU A 48 12.54 -10.69 13.05
N PHE A 49 12.01 -11.84 12.62
CA PHE A 49 10.89 -11.89 11.69
C PHE A 49 9.67 -11.09 12.19
N LEU A 50 9.32 -11.25 13.46
CA LEU A 50 8.19 -10.54 14.06
C LEU A 50 8.42 -9.04 14.22
N SER A 51 9.65 -8.55 14.06
CA SER A 51 9.97 -7.13 14.17
C SER A 51 9.70 -6.34 12.89
N GLY A 52 9.34 -6.99 11.82
CA GLY A 52 9.05 -6.35 10.54
C GLY A 52 7.91 -5.35 10.63
N LYS A 53 8.00 -4.27 9.85
CA LYS A 53 7.02 -3.18 9.83
C LYS A 53 6.66 -2.78 8.42
N LEU A 54 5.39 -2.40 8.22
CA LEU A 54 4.95 -1.77 6.98
C LEU A 54 5.58 -0.38 6.86
N THR A 55 6.10 -0.09 5.67
CA THR A 55 6.65 1.23 5.34
C THR A 55 5.77 1.90 4.29
N GLY A 56 4.91 2.81 4.74
CA GLY A 56 4.00 3.56 3.88
C GLY A 56 3.03 2.70 3.05
N GLY A 57 2.92 1.42 3.37
CA GLY A 57 2.14 0.46 2.58
C GLY A 57 2.86 -0.09 1.34
N TYR A 58 4.12 0.30 1.12
CA TYR A 58 4.88 -0.09 -0.08
C TYR A 58 5.70 -1.37 0.12
N GLY A 59 5.98 -1.73 1.35
CA GLY A 59 6.73 -2.93 1.67
C GLY A 59 6.81 -3.20 3.16
N VAL A 60 7.47 -4.31 3.49
CA VAL A 60 7.79 -4.69 4.87
C VAL A 60 9.30 -4.57 5.02
N ILE A 61 9.73 -3.84 6.02
CA ILE A 61 11.14 -3.64 6.35
C ILE A 61 11.44 -4.24 7.72
N TRP A 62 12.53 -5.01 7.80
CA TRP A 62 13.10 -5.50 9.05
C TRP A 62 14.31 -4.67 9.48
N ASN A 63 15.18 -4.35 8.51
CA ASN A 63 16.34 -3.47 8.68
C ASN A 63 16.82 -3.00 7.29
N ASP A 64 17.95 -2.32 7.23
CA ASP A 64 18.48 -1.74 5.98
C ASP A 64 18.83 -2.77 4.90
N GLU A 65 18.98 -4.05 5.26
CA GLU A 65 19.35 -5.13 4.34
C GLU A 65 18.20 -6.11 4.06
N LEU A 66 17.15 -6.07 4.88
CA LEU A 66 16.07 -7.05 4.84
C LEU A 66 14.73 -6.35 4.65
N ASP A 67 14.19 -6.48 3.45
CA ASP A 67 12.88 -5.94 3.10
C ASP A 67 12.19 -6.82 2.05
N ILE A 68 10.92 -6.56 1.80
CA ILE A 68 10.16 -7.10 0.67
C ILE A 68 9.16 -6.05 0.21
N GLU A 69 9.06 -5.89 -1.10
CA GLU A 69 8.06 -5.00 -1.69
C GLU A 69 6.64 -5.59 -1.56
N ALA A 70 5.68 -4.75 -1.20
CA ALA A 70 4.28 -5.17 -1.13
C ALA A 70 3.77 -5.67 -2.49
N GLU A 71 4.25 -5.10 -3.58
CA GLU A 71 3.87 -5.52 -4.93
C GLU A 71 4.27 -6.98 -5.20
N THR A 72 5.44 -7.41 -4.74
CA THR A 72 5.88 -8.81 -4.86
C THR A 72 4.90 -9.74 -4.12
N VAL A 73 4.51 -9.36 -2.90
CA VAL A 73 3.52 -10.15 -2.14
C VAL A 73 2.16 -10.16 -2.83
N TYR A 74 1.76 -9.04 -3.41
CA TYR A 74 0.48 -8.95 -4.12
C TYR A 74 0.44 -9.88 -5.34
N LEU A 75 1.49 -9.87 -6.16
CA LEU A 75 1.55 -10.62 -7.42
C LEU A 75 1.84 -12.10 -7.20
N GLU A 76 2.75 -12.43 -6.29
CA GLU A 76 3.27 -13.79 -6.10
C GLU A 76 2.64 -14.53 -4.92
N GLY A 77 2.05 -13.82 -3.98
CA GLY A 77 1.41 -14.41 -2.81
C GLY A 77 0.09 -15.10 -3.13
N LEU A 78 -0.32 -16.00 -2.24
CA LEU A 78 -1.62 -16.67 -2.33
C LEU A 78 -2.71 -15.76 -1.79
N THR A 79 -3.81 -15.64 -2.55
CA THR A 79 -5.00 -14.96 -2.04
C THR A 79 -5.70 -15.87 -1.03
N VAL A 80 -5.75 -15.44 0.22
CA VAL A 80 -6.32 -16.24 1.33
C VAL A 80 -7.63 -15.69 1.88
N GLY A 81 -8.08 -14.54 1.38
CA GLY A 81 -9.34 -13.94 1.81
C GLY A 81 -9.56 -12.56 1.26
N GLU A 82 -10.66 -11.97 1.70
CA GLU A 82 -11.03 -10.59 1.43
C GLU A 82 -11.39 -9.89 2.73
N ALA A 83 -11.01 -8.63 2.87
CA ALA A 83 -11.32 -7.79 4.01
C ALA A 83 -12.19 -6.62 3.58
N THR A 84 -13.08 -6.17 4.45
CA THR A 84 -13.82 -4.92 4.24
C THR A 84 -12.88 -3.75 4.55
N VAL A 85 -12.65 -2.91 3.56
CA VAL A 85 -11.77 -1.74 3.69
C VAL A 85 -12.63 -0.47 3.60
N PRO A 86 -12.50 0.47 4.55
CA PRO A 86 -13.22 1.75 4.49
C PRO A 86 -12.99 2.48 3.16
N VAL A 87 -14.02 3.13 2.65
CA VAL A 87 -13.96 3.86 1.36
C VAL A 87 -12.86 4.92 1.37
N SER A 88 -12.66 5.62 2.50
CA SER A 88 -11.62 6.64 2.62
C SER A 88 -10.20 6.07 2.36
N ILE A 89 -9.94 4.85 2.84
CA ILE A 89 -8.66 4.17 2.61
C ILE A 89 -8.52 3.75 1.14
N ARG A 90 -9.59 3.19 0.55
CA ARG A 90 -9.59 2.80 -0.88
C ARG A 90 -9.39 4.02 -1.77
N VAL A 91 -10.10 5.11 -1.52
CA VAL A 91 -9.96 6.36 -2.27
C VAL A 91 -8.55 6.93 -2.14
N GLY A 92 -8.01 6.97 -0.93
CA GLY A 92 -6.64 7.45 -0.70
C GLY A 92 -5.60 6.62 -1.48
N ALA A 93 -5.75 5.31 -1.48
CA ALA A 93 -4.88 4.40 -2.24
C ALA A 93 -4.99 4.63 -3.76
N GLU A 94 -6.21 4.85 -4.27
CA GLU A 94 -6.45 5.18 -5.69
C GLU A 94 -5.76 6.49 -6.09
N ILE A 95 -5.84 7.52 -5.25
CA ILE A 95 -5.17 8.80 -5.49
C ILE A 95 -3.65 8.61 -5.52
N ALA A 96 -3.09 7.90 -4.56
CA ALA A 96 -1.66 7.65 -4.51
C ALA A 96 -1.18 6.86 -5.73
N ALA A 97 -1.93 5.83 -6.15
CA ALA A 97 -1.62 5.05 -7.35
C ALA A 97 -1.68 5.92 -8.61
N ALA A 98 -2.72 6.73 -8.76
CA ALA A 98 -2.88 7.63 -9.91
C ALA A 98 -1.74 8.66 -9.97
N ARG A 99 -1.39 9.23 -8.83
CA ARG A 99 -0.28 10.19 -8.72
C ARG A 99 1.05 9.53 -9.12
N ASN A 100 1.34 8.35 -8.61
CA ASN A 100 2.57 7.60 -8.94
C ASN A 100 2.63 7.21 -10.42
N ASN A 101 1.49 6.83 -11.02
CA ASN A 101 1.41 6.50 -12.44
C ASN A 101 1.72 7.71 -13.33
N VAL A 102 1.30 8.90 -12.91
CA VAL A 102 1.61 10.17 -13.61
C VAL A 102 3.07 10.59 -13.36
N GLY A 103 3.69 10.06 -12.30
CA GLY A 103 5.10 10.31 -11.99
C GLY A 103 5.36 11.63 -11.24
N ILE A 104 4.38 12.13 -10.49
CA ILE A 104 4.56 13.36 -9.71
C ILE A 104 4.57 13.07 -8.20
N THR A 105 5.24 13.95 -7.46
CA THR A 105 5.32 13.87 -5.99
C THR A 105 4.05 14.40 -5.32
N GLN A 106 3.85 14.08 -4.04
CA GLN A 106 2.80 14.72 -3.24
C GLN A 106 2.93 16.25 -3.24
N LYS A 107 4.16 16.75 -3.13
CA LYS A 107 4.42 18.18 -3.15
C LYS A 107 3.96 18.81 -4.48
N ALA A 108 4.28 18.19 -5.61
CA ALA A 108 3.87 18.67 -6.92
C ALA A 108 2.35 18.65 -7.08
N LEU A 109 1.69 17.60 -6.62
CA LEU A 109 0.23 17.53 -6.65
C LEU A 109 -0.41 18.58 -5.72
N ALA A 110 0.15 18.80 -4.55
CA ALA A 110 -0.29 19.86 -3.62
C ALA A 110 -0.21 21.23 -4.28
N GLU A 111 0.88 21.53 -4.96
CA GLU A 111 1.06 22.80 -5.70
C GLU A 111 0.03 22.95 -6.82
N LYS A 112 -0.25 21.89 -7.56
CA LYS A 112 -1.23 21.90 -8.67
C LYS A 112 -2.67 22.09 -8.18
N THR A 113 -3.01 21.54 -7.03
CA THR A 113 -4.38 21.56 -6.50
C THR A 113 -4.64 22.71 -5.56
N GLY A 114 -3.61 23.33 -5.01
CA GLY A 114 -3.74 24.30 -3.93
C GLY A 114 -4.10 23.67 -2.58
N ILE A 115 -4.03 22.34 -2.48
CA ILE A 115 -4.23 21.60 -1.22
C ILE A 115 -2.89 21.56 -0.49
N ASP A 116 -2.90 21.79 0.82
CA ASP A 116 -1.70 21.65 1.63
C ASP A 116 -1.16 20.22 1.55
N GLN A 117 0.17 20.07 1.44
CA GLN A 117 0.79 18.76 1.33
C GLN A 117 0.45 17.85 2.52
N SER A 118 0.37 18.40 3.72
CA SER A 118 -0.02 17.63 4.91
C SER A 118 -1.45 17.09 4.81
N ASP A 119 -2.37 17.89 4.26
CA ASP A 119 -3.75 17.48 4.03
C ASP A 119 -3.84 16.44 2.92
N LEU A 120 -3.08 16.61 1.84
CA LEU A 120 -3.02 15.64 0.76
C LEU A 120 -2.46 14.30 1.27
N SER A 121 -1.43 14.32 2.11
CA SER A 121 -0.90 13.12 2.75
C SER A 121 -1.96 12.40 3.57
N LYS A 122 -2.76 13.12 4.33
CA LYS A 122 -3.87 12.53 5.11
C LYS A 122 -4.94 11.92 4.22
N ILE A 123 -5.26 12.57 3.11
CA ILE A 123 -6.22 12.04 2.11
C ILE A 123 -5.68 10.73 1.53
N GLU A 124 -4.43 10.70 1.09
CA GLU A 124 -3.83 9.49 0.52
C GLU A 124 -3.74 8.33 1.53
N ARG A 125 -3.56 8.63 2.82
CA ARG A 125 -3.56 7.61 3.88
C ARG A 125 -4.96 7.18 4.32
N GLY A 126 -6.01 7.87 3.84
CA GLY A 126 -7.38 7.53 4.15
C GLY A 126 -7.86 7.91 5.56
N ILE A 127 -7.17 8.84 6.22
CA ILE A 127 -7.51 9.28 7.59
C ILE A 127 -8.38 10.53 7.63
N THR A 128 -8.74 11.06 6.48
CA THR A 128 -9.67 12.20 6.34
C THR A 128 -10.73 11.88 5.29
N ASN A 129 -11.82 12.61 5.33
CA ASN A 129 -12.92 12.49 4.38
C ASN A 129 -12.95 13.71 3.46
N PRO A 130 -12.27 13.67 2.30
CA PRO A 130 -12.31 14.78 1.36
C PRO A 130 -13.71 14.94 0.76
N THR A 131 -14.06 16.16 0.42
CA THR A 131 -15.29 16.42 -0.30
C THR A 131 -15.19 15.93 -1.75
N ILE A 132 -16.33 15.73 -2.40
CA ILE A 132 -16.37 15.37 -3.83
C ILE A 132 -15.67 16.43 -4.66
N GLY A 133 -15.84 17.73 -4.32
CA GLY A 133 -15.15 18.82 -5.01
C GLY A 133 -13.62 18.75 -4.86
N THR A 134 -13.13 18.34 -3.71
CA THR A 134 -11.69 18.10 -3.50
C THR A 134 -11.18 16.95 -4.35
N LEU A 135 -11.93 15.83 -4.41
CA LEU A 135 -11.58 14.68 -5.25
C LEU A 135 -11.56 15.05 -6.73
N GLU A 136 -12.54 15.85 -7.20
CA GLU A 136 -12.58 16.33 -8.57
C GLU A 136 -11.36 17.20 -8.91
N ARG A 137 -10.96 18.09 -7.99
CA ARG A 137 -9.78 18.93 -8.16
C ARG A 137 -8.51 18.10 -8.28
N ILE A 138 -8.39 17.03 -7.47
CA ILE A 138 -7.25 16.11 -7.54
C ILE A 138 -7.26 15.38 -8.88
N ALA A 139 -8.39 14.85 -9.31
CA ALA A 139 -8.54 14.16 -10.60
C ALA A 139 -8.14 15.07 -11.76
N ASP A 140 -8.65 16.30 -11.78
CA ASP A 140 -8.33 17.29 -12.81
C ASP A 140 -6.83 17.58 -12.88
N ALA A 141 -6.18 17.73 -11.72
CA ALA A 141 -4.73 17.98 -11.65
C ALA A 141 -3.90 16.80 -12.16
N LEU A 142 -4.46 15.59 -12.11
CA LEU A 142 -3.83 14.38 -12.65
C LEU A 142 -4.20 14.09 -14.11
N GLY A 143 -5.01 14.95 -14.73
CA GLY A 143 -5.51 14.75 -16.08
C GLY A 143 -6.50 13.59 -16.21
N MET A 144 -7.23 13.29 -15.14
CA MET A 144 -8.15 12.17 -15.03
C MET A 144 -9.57 12.66 -14.76
N GLN A 145 -10.53 11.77 -14.95
CA GLN A 145 -11.93 12.03 -14.65
C GLN A 145 -12.35 11.25 -13.40
N LEU A 146 -13.00 11.94 -12.47
CA LEU A 146 -13.59 11.29 -11.29
C LEU A 146 -14.89 10.61 -11.66
N ASN A 147 -15.00 9.32 -11.36
CA ASN A 147 -16.24 8.56 -11.49
C ASN A 147 -16.59 7.95 -10.14
N ILE A 148 -17.86 8.06 -9.76
CA ILE A 148 -18.40 7.47 -8.54
C ILE A 148 -19.58 6.58 -8.94
N THR A 149 -19.52 5.31 -8.55
CA THR A 149 -20.57 4.35 -8.84
C THR A 149 -21.04 3.67 -7.55
N PHE A 150 -22.31 3.31 -7.54
CA PHE A 150 -22.89 2.47 -6.48
C PHE A 150 -23.12 1.07 -7.06
N GLU A 151 -22.60 0.06 -6.36
CA GLU A 151 -22.70 -1.34 -6.77
C GLU A 151 -23.54 -2.12 -5.77
N ASP A 152 -24.33 -3.12 -6.27
CA ASP A 152 -25.13 -4.01 -5.44
C ASP A 152 -24.26 -5.06 -4.74
#